data_d04c31a08aa1aebf16c865c345122339
#
_entry.id   d04c31a08aa1aebf16c865c345122339
#
_cell.length_a   1.000
_cell.length_b   1.000
_cell.length_c   1.000
_cell.angle_alpha   90.00
_cell.angle_beta   90.00
_cell.angle_gamma   90.00
#
_symmetry.space_group_name_H-M   'P 1'
#
loop_
_entity.id
_entity.type
_entity.pdbx_description
1 polymer ?
#
loop_
_entity_poly.entity_id
_entity_poly.type
_entity_poly.pdbx_seq_one_letter_code
_entity_poly.pdbx_strand_id
1 'polypeptide(L)'
;MPVFYVDGQSMGNEQKTLPRRAKIVVAYKEKPNSAFQIRWEEIGDRTNNEAEYVALLKALGIIESKWGVTGEASGKGAEPIKIHSDSMLIVNQVKGSYEVTDVKLRQLCENVKGLMKKMSAVKLEWIPRDENYAGHWLEDRWKGGKVEVVKDEEPGAPAAVAKV
;
A
#
# COMPACT_ATOMS: atom_id res chain seq x y z
N MET A 1 -2.73 12.49 13.01
CA MET A 1 -2.56 11.03 12.88
C MET A 1 -2.53 10.63 11.41
N PRO A 2 -1.43 10.06 10.92
CA PRO A 2 -1.36 9.62 9.54
C PRO A 2 -2.27 8.42 9.27
N VAL A 3 -2.87 8.41 8.10
CA VAL A 3 -3.72 7.29 7.64
C VAL A 3 -3.33 6.92 6.22
N PHE A 4 -3.20 5.62 5.99
CA PHE A 4 -2.77 5.05 4.71
C PHE A 4 -3.83 4.12 4.16
N TYR A 5 -3.98 4.14 2.84
CA TYR A 5 -4.82 3.22 2.08
C TYR A 5 -3.95 2.59 1.01
N VAL A 6 -4.04 1.29 0.85
CA VAL A 6 -3.26 0.56 -0.14
C VAL A 6 -4.15 -0.26 -1.06
N ASP A 7 -3.77 -0.36 -2.32
CA ASP A 7 -4.42 -1.24 -3.28
C ASP A 7 -3.44 -1.65 -4.37
N GLY A 8 -3.62 -2.85 -4.88
CA GLY A 8 -2.85 -3.37 -5.98
C GLY A 8 -3.75 -4.13 -6.93
N GLN A 9 -3.50 -3.98 -8.22
CA GLN A 9 -4.32 -4.60 -9.24
C GLN A 9 -3.46 -5.10 -10.38
N SER A 10 -3.77 -6.29 -10.87
CA SER A 10 -3.18 -6.85 -12.07
C SER A 10 -4.17 -6.74 -13.21
N MET A 11 -3.70 -6.32 -14.38
CA MET A 11 -4.51 -6.18 -15.59
C MET A 11 -3.92 -7.03 -16.71
N GLY A 12 -4.75 -7.41 -17.68
CA GLY A 12 -4.28 -8.07 -18.88
C GLY A 12 -4.28 -9.60 -18.86
N ASN A 13 -5.08 -10.21 -18.01
CA ASN A 13 -5.15 -11.68 -17.88
C ASN A 13 -5.94 -12.38 -18.99
N GLU A 14 -6.57 -11.66 -19.89
CA GLU A 14 -7.42 -12.26 -20.93
C GLU A 14 -6.62 -13.01 -21.99
N GLN A 15 -5.37 -12.60 -22.19
CA GLN A 15 -4.44 -13.30 -23.08
C GLN A 15 -3.30 -13.89 -22.27
N LYS A 16 -3.35 -15.18 -22.04
CA LYS A 16 -2.33 -15.92 -21.24
C LYS A 16 -0.92 -15.85 -21.82
N THR A 17 -0.75 -15.35 -23.03
CA THR A 17 0.54 -15.21 -23.71
C THR A 17 1.25 -13.89 -23.44
N LEU A 18 0.56 -12.90 -22.86
CA LEU A 18 1.13 -11.60 -22.56
C LEU A 18 1.39 -11.47 -21.06
N PRO A 19 2.49 -10.79 -20.66
CA PRO A 19 2.74 -10.54 -19.26
C PRO A 19 1.63 -9.66 -18.66
N ARG A 20 1.33 -9.91 -17.39
CA ARG A 20 0.38 -9.08 -16.64
C ARG A 20 0.98 -7.70 -16.43
N ARG A 21 0.10 -6.72 -16.32
CA ARG A 21 0.47 -5.35 -15.94
C ARG A 21 -0.11 -5.07 -14.58
N ALA A 22 0.71 -5.12 -13.56
CA ALA A 22 0.27 -4.81 -12.22
C ALA A 22 0.59 -3.36 -11.88
N LYS A 23 -0.30 -2.76 -11.11
CA LYS A 23 -0.17 -1.38 -10.65
C LYS A 23 -0.49 -1.35 -9.16
N ILE A 24 0.26 -0.55 -8.42
CA ILE A 24 0.02 -0.35 -7.00
C ILE A 24 -0.22 1.12 -6.71
N VAL A 25 -1.01 1.38 -5.68
CA VAL A 25 -1.30 2.72 -5.20
C VAL A 25 -1.24 2.75 -3.68
N VAL A 26 -0.62 3.79 -3.15
CA VAL A 26 -0.71 4.17 -1.75
C VAL A 26 -1.30 5.57 -1.70
N ALA A 27 -2.44 5.71 -1.05
CA ALA A 27 -3.06 7.00 -0.79
C ALA A 27 -2.93 7.30 0.70
N TYR A 28 -2.38 8.46 1.07
CA TYR A 28 -2.23 8.76 2.49
C TYR A 28 -2.41 10.23 2.81
N LYS A 29 -2.80 10.48 4.06
CA LYS A 29 -2.84 11.81 4.66
C LYS A 29 -1.93 11.82 5.88
N GLU A 30 -1.13 12.86 6.02
CA GLU A 30 -0.30 13.03 7.20
C GLU A 30 -1.10 13.53 8.41
N LYS A 31 -2.11 14.34 8.15
CA LYS A 31 -3.03 14.90 9.14
C LYS A 31 -4.45 14.92 8.56
N PRO A 32 -5.49 14.95 9.40
CA PRO A 32 -6.88 14.95 8.90
C PRO A 32 -7.19 16.06 7.88
N ASN A 33 -6.58 17.22 8.04
CA ASN A 33 -6.82 18.38 7.16
C ASN A 33 -5.84 18.49 6.00
N SER A 34 -4.89 17.56 5.87
CA SER A 34 -3.92 17.57 4.77
C SER A 34 -4.57 17.08 3.48
N ALA A 35 -4.02 17.50 2.34
CA ALA A 35 -4.37 16.90 1.06
C ALA A 35 -3.90 15.44 1.03
N PHE A 36 -4.60 14.61 0.28
CA PHE A 36 -4.10 13.26 0.02
C PHE A 36 -2.83 13.30 -0.81
N GLN A 37 -1.91 12.44 -0.45
CA GLN A 37 -0.74 12.11 -1.25
C GLN A 37 -1.02 10.80 -1.95
N ILE A 38 -0.85 10.75 -3.27
CA ILE A 38 -0.98 9.52 -4.05
C ILE A 38 0.40 9.14 -4.55
N ARG A 39 0.84 7.95 -4.19
CA ARG A 39 2.06 7.33 -4.73
C ARG A 39 1.63 6.11 -5.52
N TRP A 40 1.98 6.03 -6.79
CA TRP A 40 1.63 4.89 -7.61
C TRP A 40 2.78 4.44 -8.48
N GLU A 41 2.76 3.17 -8.86
CA GLU A 41 3.86 2.52 -9.55
C GLU A 41 3.35 1.38 -10.39
N GLU A 42 3.93 1.19 -11.56
CA GLU A 42 3.75 -0.01 -12.36
C GLU A 42 4.82 -1.01 -11.95
N ILE A 43 4.40 -2.23 -11.61
CA ILE A 43 5.30 -3.24 -11.06
C ILE A 43 5.45 -4.48 -11.94
N GLY A 44 5.01 -4.40 -13.19
CA GLY A 44 5.21 -5.44 -14.19
C GLY A 44 4.33 -6.67 -14.00
N ASP A 45 4.89 -7.84 -14.25
CA ASP A 45 4.15 -9.11 -14.24
C ASP A 45 3.96 -9.64 -12.83
N ARG A 46 2.86 -9.23 -12.19
CA ARG A 46 2.48 -9.66 -10.85
C ARG A 46 1.00 -10.04 -10.83
N THR A 47 0.65 -10.99 -9.96
CA THR A 47 -0.76 -11.32 -9.68
C THR A 47 -1.42 -10.23 -8.84
N ASN A 48 -2.75 -10.25 -8.73
CA ASN A 48 -3.48 -9.34 -7.85
C ASN A 48 -2.97 -9.43 -6.40
N ASN A 49 -2.81 -10.64 -5.87
CA ASN A 49 -2.36 -10.82 -4.50
C ASN A 49 -0.92 -10.36 -4.28
N GLU A 50 -0.04 -10.60 -5.25
CA GLU A 50 1.32 -10.07 -5.20
C GLU A 50 1.31 -8.54 -5.21
N ALA A 51 0.49 -7.92 -6.07
CA ALA A 51 0.37 -6.46 -6.15
C ALA A 51 -0.13 -5.87 -4.83
N GLU A 52 -1.10 -6.52 -4.18
CA GLU A 52 -1.59 -6.09 -2.86
C GLU A 52 -0.47 -6.08 -1.82
N TYR A 53 0.36 -7.11 -1.78
CA TYR A 53 1.52 -7.15 -0.88
C TYR A 53 2.56 -6.08 -1.21
N VAL A 54 2.83 -5.86 -2.49
CA VAL A 54 3.80 -4.84 -2.91
C VAL A 54 3.31 -3.44 -2.52
N ALA A 55 2.01 -3.16 -2.66
CA ALA A 55 1.41 -1.90 -2.20
C ALA A 55 1.60 -1.70 -0.70
N LEU A 56 1.40 -2.75 0.08
CA LEU A 56 1.60 -2.71 1.52
C LEU A 56 3.07 -2.46 1.88
N LEU A 57 4.01 -3.14 1.22
CA LEU A 57 5.44 -2.91 1.41
C LEU A 57 5.82 -1.46 1.08
N LYS A 58 5.24 -0.90 0.03
CA LYS A 58 5.47 0.50 -0.33
C LYS A 58 4.99 1.45 0.75
N ALA A 59 3.80 1.21 1.30
CA ALA A 59 3.28 2.02 2.41
C ALA A 59 4.22 1.96 3.62
N LEU A 60 4.69 0.79 3.98
CA LEU A 60 5.63 0.62 5.08
C LEU A 60 6.95 1.36 4.82
N GLY A 61 7.44 1.33 3.59
CA GLY A 61 8.63 2.09 3.18
C GLY A 61 8.45 3.60 3.30
N ILE A 62 7.30 4.11 2.90
CA ILE A 62 6.96 5.54 3.05
C ILE A 62 6.92 5.92 4.53
N ILE A 63 6.29 5.09 5.36
CA ILE A 63 6.19 5.34 6.80
C ILE A 63 7.58 5.37 7.44
N GLU A 64 8.42 4.39 7.11
CA GLU A 64 9.79 4.34 7.63
C GLU A 64 10.58 5.58 7.24
N SER A 65 10.46 6.01 5.98
CA SER A 65 11.14 7.20 5.48
C SER A 65 10.72 8.49 6.18
N LYS A 66 9.43 8.63 6.51
CA LYS A 66 8.90 9.86 7.09
C LYS A 66 8.90 9.88 8.62
N TRP A 67 8.69 8.74 9.27
CA TRP A 67 8.53 8.65 10.73
C TRP A 67 9.49 7.66 11.40
N GLY A 68 10.45 7.15 10.66
CA GLY A 68 11.49 6.27 11.18
C GLY A 68 11.07 4.82 11.32
N VAL A 69 12.01 3.99 11.76
CA VAL A 69 11.85 2.53 11.82
C VAL A 69 10.70 2.10 12.73
N THR A 70 10.42 2.85 13.81
CA THR A 70 9.32 2.52 14.72
C THR A 70 7.96 2.88 14.14
N GLY A 71 7.91 3.81 13.18
CA GLY A 71 6.67 4.31 12.60
C GLY A 71 5.91 5.23 13.53
N GLU A 72 6.56 5.82 14.52
CA GLU A 72 5.93 6.76 15.44
C GLU A 72 5.84 8.14 14.78
N ALA A 73 4.61 8.61 14.60
CA ALA A 73 4.32 9.88 13.92
C ALA A 73 4.74 11.10 14.72
N SER A 74 4.70 11.03 16.04
CA SER A 74 5.13 12.11 16.92
C SER A 74 5.25 11.58 18.34
N GLY A 75 6.42 11.60 18.89
CA GLY A 75 6.73 11.39 20.29
C GLY A 75 5.97 10.29 21.05
N LYS A 76 6.28 10.22 22.32
CA LYS A 76 5.69 9.24 23.24
C LYS A 76 4.18 9.50 23.42
N GLY A 77 3.37 8.46 23.16
CA GLY A 77 1.92 8.55 23.28
C GLY A 77 1.19 8.91 21.98
N ALA A 78 1.90 8.94 20.85
CA ALA A 78 1.29 9.17 19.55
C ALA A 78 0.32 8.04 19.19
N GLU A 79 -0.77 8.39 18.51
CA GLU A 79 -1.70 7.40 17.98
C GLU A 79 -1.04 6.56 16.89
N PRO A 80 -1.42 5.28 16.76
CA PRO A 80 -0.83 4.43 15.74
C PRO A 80 -1.13 4.92 14.32
N ILE A 81 -0.18 4.69 13.43
CA ILE A 81 -0.38 4.89 11.99
C ILE A 81 -1.17 3.70 11.48
N LYS A 82 -2.31 3.98 10.87
CA LYS A 82 -3.17 2.92 10.34
C LYS A 82 -2.97 2.75 8.85
N ILE A 83 -2.80 1.51 8.42
CA ILE A 83 -2.82 1.14 7.01
C ILE A 83 -4.09 0.34 6.76
N HIS A 84 -4.89 0.80 5.81
CA HIS A 84 -6.15 0.16 5.42
C HIS A 84 -6.00 -0.59 4.11
N SER A 85 -6.45 -1.84 4.09
CA SER A 85 -6.52 -2.68 2.91
C SER A 85 -7.92 -3.29 2.80
N ASP A 86 -8.42 -3.42 1.59
CA ASP A 86 -9.68 -4.12 1.36
C ASP A 86 -9.49 -5.61 1.06
N SER A 87 -8.27 -6.10 1.06
CA SER A 87 -7.97 -7.52 0.89
C SER A 87 -8.04 -8.25 2.22
N MET A 88 -9.14 -8.93 2.48
CA MET A 88 -9.30 -9.75 3.68
C MET A 88 -8.25 -10.87 3.73
N LEU A 89 -7.91 -11.45 2.58
CA LEU A 89 -6.88 -12.47 2.47
C LEU A 89 -5.53 -11.96 2.99
N ILE A 90 -5.06 -10.83 2.46
CA ILE A 90 -3.76 -10.26 2.81
C ILE A 90 -3.72 -9.87 4.30
N VAL A 91 -4.75 -9.17 4.77
CA VAL A 91 -4.81 -8.74 6.17
C VAL A 91 -4.74 -9.96 7.12
N ASN A 92 -5.50 -11.01 6.82
CA ASN A 92 -5.49 -12.21 7.67
C ASN A 92 -4.22 -13.03 7.54
N GLN A 93 -3.58 -13.05 6.37
CA GLN A 93 -2.28 -13.68 6.21
C GLN A 93 -1.21 -12.97 7.04
N VAL A 94 -1.19 -11.64 6.99
CA VAL A 94 -0.23 -10.84 7.77
C VAL A 94 -0.46 -11.00 9.28
N LYS A 95 -1.72 -11.03 9.71
CA LYS A 95 -2.06 -11.24 11.11
C LYS A 95 -1.84 -12.68 11.60
N GLY A 96 -1.58 -13.60 10.69
CA GLY A 96 -1.33 -15.00 11.01
C GLY A 96 -2.58 -15.87 11.15
N SER A 97 -3.76 -15.32 10.83
CA SER A 97 -5.03 -16.07 10.88
C SER A 97 -5.22 -17.01 9.71
N TYR A 98 -4.58 -16.72 8.57
CA TYR A 98 -4.62 -17.56 7.37
C TYR A 98 -3.20 -18.01 7.00
N GLU A 99 -3.07 -19.26 6.59
CA GLU A 99 -1.81 -19.78 6.07
C GLU A 99 -1.50 -19.22 4.68
N VAL A 100 -0.22 -19.12 4.36
CA VAL A 100 0.25 -18.74 3.03
C VAL A 100 0.96 -19.94 2.43
N THR A 101 0.34 -20.59 1.44
CA THR A 101 0.89 -21.78 0.80
C THR A 101 1.71 -21.48 -0.46
N ASP A 102 1.38 -20.41 -1.16
CA ASP A 102 2.13 -19.96 -2.34
C ASP A 102 3.49 -19.43 -1.94
N VAL A 103 4.55 -19.87 -2.60
CA VAL A 103 5.94 -19.53 -2.24
C VAL A 103 6.23 -18.03 -2.39
N LYS A 104 5.75 -17.42 -3.48
CA LYS A 104 5.97 -16.01 -3.73
C LYS A 104 5.21 -15.14 -2.73
N LEU A 105 3.96 -15.49 -2.44
CA LEU A 105 3.16 -14.77 -1.45
C LEU A 105 3.74 -14.95 -0.05
N ARG A 106 4.25 -16.13 0.26
CA ARG A 106 4.89 -16.39 1.56
C ARG A 106 6.08 -15.48 1.78
N GLN A 107 6.93 -15.32 0.75
CA GLN A 107 8.09 -14.43 0.84
C GLN A 107 7.65 -12.97 1.10
N LEU A 108 6.66 -12.50 0.35
CA LEU A 108 6.13 -11.16 0.52
C LEU A 108 5.50 -10.97 1.90
N CYS A 109 4.73 -11.96 2.35
CA CYS A 109 4.10 -11.94 3.67
C CYS A 109 5.14 -11.88 4.79
N GLU A 110 6.21 -12.66 4.70
CA GLU A 110 7.28 -12.66 5.68
C GLU A 110 8.02 -11.32 5.71
N ASN A 111 8.23 -10.70 4.54
CA ASN A 111 8.82 -9.37 4.47
C ASN A 111 7.95 -8.33 5.18
N VAL A 112 6.64 -8.37 4.96
CA VAL A 112 5.69 -7.47 5.64
C VAL A 112 5.70 -7.71 7.16
N LYS A 113 5.61 -8.95 7.59
CA LYS A 113 5.64 -9.30 9.02
C LYS A 113 6.92 -8.83 9.69
N GLY A 114 8.06 -9.01 9.02
CA GLY A 114 9.35 -8.58 9.53
C GLY A 114 9.43 -7.08 9.76
N LEU A 115 8.93 -6.29 8.79
CA LEU A 115 8.88 -4.84 8.90
C LEU A 115 7.89 -4.40 9.98
N MET A 116 6.70 -4.97 10.02
CA MET A 116 5.69 -4.59 11.01
C MET A 116 6.09 -4.95 12.43
N LYS A 117 6.90 -5.99 12.62
CA LYS A 117 7.45 -6.33 13.93
C LYS A 117 8.35 -5.21 14.46
N LYS A 118 9.10 -4.53 13.59
CA LYS A 118 9.95 -3.40 13.94
C LYS A 118 9.16 -2.10 14.07
N MET A 119 8.07 -1.99 13.33
CA MET A 119 7.24 -0.78 13.25
C MET A 119 6.01 -0.93 14.16
N SER A 120 6.26 -0.97 15.45
CA SER A 120 5.25 -1.30 16.47
C SER A 120 4.06 -0.33 16.51
N ALA A 121 4.26 0.90 16.06
CA ALA A 121 3.20 1.91 16.01
C ALA A 121 2.30 1.79 14.78
N VAL A 122 2.60 0.89 13.84
CA VAL A 122 1.81 0.70 12.64
C VAL A 122 0.79 -0.42 12.83
N LYS A 123 -0.44 -0.16 12.43
CA LYS A 123 -1.54 -1.13 12.48
C LYS A 123 -2.10 -1.35 11.10
N LEU A 124 -2.33 -2.61 10.74
CA LEU A 124 -2.99 -3.00 9.51
C LEU A 124 -4.43 -3.36 9.81
N GLU A 125 -5.38 -2.73 9.11
CA GLU A 125 -6.80 -2.97 9.30
C GLU A 125 -7.47 -3.25 7.96
N TRP A 126 -8.44 -4.15 7.97
CA TRP A 126 -9.30 -4.38 6.82
C TRP A 126 -10.43 -3.35 6.77
N ILE A 127 -10.73 -2.87 5.57
CA ILE A 127 -11.88 -2.01 5.29
C ILE A 127 -12.64 -2.55 4.08
N PRO A 128 -13.94 -2.23 3.96
CA PRO A 128 -14.67 -2.53 2.73
C PRO A 128 -14.09 -1.80 1.54
N ARG A 129 -14.22 -2.38 0.35
CA ARG A 129 -13.70 -1.81 -0.90
C ARG A 129 -14.21 -0.39 -1.15
N ASP A 130 -15.47 -0.11 -0.81
CA ASP A 130 -16.07 1.22 -1.01
C ASP A 130 -15.40 2.32 -0.19
N GLU A 131 -14.69 1.96 0.87
CA GLU A 131 -13.98 2.89 1.75
C GLU A 131 -12.49 3.02 1.42
N ASN A 132 -12.00 2.26 0.44
CA ASN A 132 -10.58 2.27 0.09
C ASN A 132 -10.25 3.36 -0.94
N TYR A 133 -9.69 4.46 -0.48
CA TYR A 133 -9.30 5.58 -1.34
C TYR A 133 -8.26 5.20 -2.39
N ALA A 134 -7.34 4.30 -2.07
CA ALA A 134 -6.37 3.82 -3.05
C ALA A 134 -7.07 3.06 -4.19
N GLY A 135 -8.06 2.24 -3.87
CA GLY A 135 -8.88 1.55 -4.86
C GLY A 135 -9.70 2.51 -5.72
N HIS A 136 -10.26 3.56 -5.11
CA HIS A 136 -11.00 4.58 -5.85
C HIS A 136 -10.09 5.25 -6.88
N TRP A 137 -8.85 5.54 -6.53
CA TRP A 137 -7.90 6.14 -7.45
C TRP A 137 -7.54 5.19 -8.59
N LEU A 138 -7.28 3.91 -8.30
CA LEU A 138 -7.00 2.90 -9.33
C LEU A 138 -8.15 2.70 -10.31
N GLU A 139 -9.39 2.80 -9.83
CA GLU A 139 -10.59 2.62 -10.63
C GLU A 139 -11.09 3.91 -11.27
N ASP A 140 -10.31 4.99 -11.18
CA ASP A 140 -10.65 6.30 -11.72
C ASP A 140 -11.96 6.87 -11.13
N ARG A 141 -12.17 6.67 -9.83
CA ARG A 141 -13.34 7.12 -9.07
C ARG A 141 -12.95 7.90 -7.84
N TRP A 142 -11.99 8.80 -7.98
CA TRP A 142 -11.43 9.53 -6.85
C TRP A 142 -12.47 10.41 -6.14
N LYS A 143 -12.54 10.29 -4.82
CA LYS A 143 -13.48 11.03 -3.95
C LYS A 143 -12.79 11.80 -2.83
N GLY A 144 -11.48 11.78 -2.80
CA GLY A 144 -10.70 12.29 -1.67
C GLY A 144 -10.41 13.79 -1.68
N GLY A 145 -10.92 14.54 -2.64
CA GLY A 145 -10.65 15.98 -2.72
C GLY A 145 -9.28 16.30 -3.27
N LYS A 146 -8.62 17.31 -2.70
CA LYS A 146 -7.30 17.74 -3.15
C LYS A 146 -6.26 16.64 -3.01
N VAL A 147 -5.45 16.48 -4.05
CA VAL A 147 -4.47 15.40 -4.12
C VAL A 147 -3.19 15.86 -4.79
N GLU A 148 -2.06 15.38 -4.28
CA GLU A 148 -0.76 15.45 -4.94
C GLU A 148 -0.39 14.04 -5.41
N VAL A 149 -0.02 13.90 -6.68
CA VAL A 149 0.24 12.59 -7.29
C VAL A 149 1.71 12.48 -7.64
N VAL A 150 2.32 11.39 -7.19
CA VAL A 150 3.70 11.03 -7.54
C VAL A 150 3.67 9.65 -8.19
N LYS A 151 4.17 9.58 -9.42
CA LYS A 151 4.43 8.29 -10.05
C LYS A 151 5.86 7.90 -9.73
N ASP A 152 6.02 6.80 -9.01
CA ASP A 152 7.34 6.24 -8.77
C ASP A 152 7.76 5.41 -9.99
N GLU A 153 8.98 5.64 -10.46
CA GLU A 153 9.57 4.86 -11.53
C GLU A 153 10.28 3.64 -10.96
N GLU A 154 10.78 2.78 -11.86
CA GLU A 154 11.51 1.58 -11.46
C GLU A 154 12.69 1.91 -10.53
N PRO A 155 13.11 0.93 -9.69
CA PRO A 155 14.22 1.13 -8.75
C PRO A 155 15.44 1.75 -9.42
N GLY A 156 15.94 2.88 -8.88
CA GLY A 156 17.07 3.61 -9.39
C GLY A 156 16.74 4.83 -10.23
N ALA A 157 15.49 5.04 -10.63
CA ALA A 157 15.05 6.24 -11.35
C ALA A 157 14.47 7.29 -10.39
N PRO A 158 14.64 8.59 -10.67
CA PRO A 158 14.01 9.63 -9.86
C PRO A 158 12.49 9.61 -10.04
N ALA A 159 11.75 9.82 -8.96
CA ALA A 159 10.30 9.87 -9.01
C ALA A 159 9.81 11.09 -9.80
N ALA A 160 8.83 10.87 -10.70
CA ALA A 160 8.16 11.94 -11.41
C ALA A 160 7.04 12.51 -10.55
N VAL A 161 7.00 13.83 -10.38
CA VAL A 161 5.98 14.51 -9.59
C VAL A 161 4.96 15.14 -10.51
N ALA A 162 3.69 14.75 -10.39
CA ALA A 162 2.58 15.38 -11.08
C ALA A 162 1.63 16.00 -10.05
N LYS A 163 1.34 17.29 -10.22
CA LYS A 163 0.34 17.99 -9.40
C LYS A 163 -0.98 18.03 -10.14
N VAL A 164 -2.03 17.60 -9.47
CA VAL A 164 -3.38 17.58 -10.01
C VAL A 164 -4.27 18.57 -9.26
#